data_68411a36930ee5aef7eea471fe5a15b1
#
_entry.id   68411a36930ee5aef7eea471fe5a15b1
#
_cell.length_a   1.000
_cell.length_b   1.000
_cell.length_c   1.000
_cell.angle_alpha   90.00
_cell.angle_beta   90.00
_cell.angle_gamma   90.00
#
_symmetry.space_group_name_H-M   'P 1'
#
loop_
_entity.id
_entity.type
_entity.pdbx_description
1 polymer ?
#
loop_
_entity_poly.entity_id
_entity_poly.type
_entity_poly.pdbx_seq_one_letter_code
_entity_poly.pdbx_strand_id
1 'polypeptide(L)'
;MKRIIIEDFCNARKLALLEEDKLTKLIIEDKFKDGLVGNIYRGRVHKVVKGMDACFVDIGLEEPAYMKIKRGQSTCVGDLILVQISKSAKGDKRVSLTREVSIQGRYMVYIPSNDKISYSNKLTKSQVLDLKAKIEELGVTGNRGLIVRTEAGFASIDDLKDDFNILRDSYERLEESFKSSLSPGLIKRAKGQIETFIGYNIDKDLEAIVYPQDMDVDFNNGAAESLDKLDIRAIVKSIDRSYLGRLVRDKNPATFSNHGVNARLTSYLSNKIRLRNGSYIVIDKTEAMTVIDVNSGRYIGSANYANTVIDVNMGLVDEIARQILMRDLSGIIIVDFIDMKSEKDREDLIRKMNRALGADGKNTKVHGFTRLGLLEISRRRSQDSFESYYYSHESRDYYSANRLVDLVEEEAISHIYHDLIKDDEEKSLVIEMEAGRYKRLMAEKKEVIGQIEDKYGLVIEFRPV
;
A
#
# COMPACT_ATOMS: atom_id res chain seq x y z
N MET A 1 -6.18 18.31 -10.19
CA MET A 1 -5.14 18.53 -9.15
C MET A 1 -4.81 17.21 -8.50
N LYS A 2 -3.56 16.76 -8.67
CA LYS A 2 -3.06 15.49 -8.11
C LYS A 2 -1.86 15.79 -7.19
N ARG A 3 -1.94 15.37 -5.92
CA ARG A 3 -0.90 15.63 -4.92
C ARG A 3 -0.59 14.37 -4.13
N ILE A 4 0.68 14.14 -3.85
CA ILE A 4 1.15 13.12 -2.90
C ILE A 4 1.50 13.84 -1.60
N ILE A 5 0.94 13.39 -0.49
CA ILE A 5 1.24 13.89 0.85
C ILE A 5 1.93 12.77 1.63
N ILE A 6 3.09 13.07 2.20
CA ILE A 6 3.90 12.13 2.98
C ILE A 6 3.95 12.63 4.43
N GLU A 7 3.70 11.76 5.38
CA GLU A 7 3.86 11.99 6.82
C GLU A 7 4.82 10.94 7.39
N ASP A 8 5.80 11.36 8.19
CA ASP A 8 6.82 10.48 8.77
C ASP A 8 6.84 10.60 10.30
N PHE A 9 6.00 9.80 10.96
CA PHE A 9 5.96 9.68 12.41
C PHE A 9 6.93 8.60 12.91
N CYS A 10 7.24 8.60 14.20
CA CYS A 10 8.14 7.63 14.81
C CYS A 10 7.69 6.19 14.58
N ASN A 11 6.37 5.94 14.60
CA ASN A 11 5.78 4.62 14.47
C ASN A 11 5.58 4.16 13.02
N ALA A 12 5.25 5.08 12.10
CA ALA A 12 4.90 4.74 10.72
C ALA A 12 5.14 5.87 9.74
N ARG A 13 5.40 5.50 8.49
CA ARG A 13 5.34 6.40 7.33
C ARG A 13 4.01 6.24 6.63
N LYS A 14 3.38 7.34 6.29
CA LYS A 14 2.07 7.36 5.66
C LYS A 14 2.14 8.15 4.37
N LEU A 15 1.54 7.63 3.30
CA LEU A 15 1.45 8.28 2.01
C LEU A 15 0.00 8.34 1.56
N ALA A 16 -0.46 9.53 1.25
CA ALA A 16 -1.79 9.77 0.72
C ALA A 16 -1.70 10.33 -0.70
N LEU A 17 -2.55 9.82 -1.59
CA LEU A 17 -2.79 10.42 -2.90
C LEU A 17 -4.11 11.20 -2.85
N LEU A 18 -4.03 12.48 -3.12
CA LEU A 18 -5.19 13.35 -3.30
C LEU A 18 -5.38 13.63 -4.79
N GLU A 19 -6.54 13.31 -5.32
CA GLU A 19 -6.96 13.64 -6.70
C GLU A 19 -8.26 14.44 -6.62
N GLU A 20 -8.27 15.64 -7.19
CA GLU A 20 -9.41 16.59 -7.10
C GLU A 20 -9.90 16.77 -5.64
N ASP A 21 -8.95 16.93 -4.72
CA ASP A 21 -9.18 17.01 -3.28
C ASP A 21 -9.85 15.80 -2.61
N LYS A 22 -9.94 14.68 -3.32
CA LYS A 22 -10.42 13.40 -2.74
C LYS A 22 -9.24 12.50 -2.42
N LEU A 23 -9.29 11.85 -1.28
CA LEU A 23 -8.34 10.80 -0.93
C LEU A 23 -8.64 9.56 -1.76
N THR A 24 -7.73 9.19 -2.67
CA THR A 24 -7.90 8.06 -3.60
C THR A 24 -7.02 6.87 -3.29
N LYS A 25 -5.88 7.09 -2.62
CA LYS A 25 -5.00 6.01 -2.14
C LYS A 25 -4.37 6.39 -0.81
N LEU A 26 -4.16 5.40 0.04
CA LEU A 26 -3.44 5.52 1.31
C LEU A 26 -2.54 4.29 1.47
N ILE A 27 -1.29 4.52 1.83
CA ILE A 27 -0.35 3.48 2.28
C ILE A 27 0.14 3.88 3.66
N ILE A 28 0.24 2.89 4.54
CA ILE A 28 0.83 3.01 5.86
C ILE A 28 1.92 1.96 5.97
N GLU A 29 3.15 2.40 6.11
CA GLU A 29 4.33 1.56 6.33
C GLU A 29 4.70 1.63 7.81
N ASP A 30 4.44 0.56 8.54
CA ASP A 30 4.84 0.40 9.94
C ASP A 30 6.36 0.23 10.00
N LYS A 31 7.07 1.13 10.68
CA LYS A 31 8.54 1.13 10.77
C LYS A 31 9.11 -0.04 11.56
N PHE A 32 8.27 -0.69 12.38
CA PHE A 32 8.63 -1.84 13.21
C PHE A 32 8.24 -3.19 12.59
N LYS A 33 7.56 -3.18 11.43
CA LYS A 33 7.34 -4.38 10.65
C LYS A 33 8.42 -4.50 9.59
N ASP A 34 9.24 -5.55 9.71
CA ASP A 34 10.23 -5.87 8.69
C ASP A 34 9.59 -5.98 7.31
N GLY A 35 9.84 -5.00 6.48
CA GLY A 35 9.47 -4.98 5.06
C GLY A 35 10.31 -5.95 4.25
N LEU A 36 10.32 -7.23 4.63
CA LEU A 36 11.20 -8.24 4.05
C LEU A 36 10.75 -8.71 2.67
N VAL A 37 9.46 -8.56 2.33
CA VAL A 37 8.90 -9.06 1.06
C VAL A 37 9.55 -8.37 -0.13
N GLY A 38 10.02 -9.18 -1.08
CA GLY A 38 10.72 -8.70 -2.26
C GLY A 38 12.23 -8.58 -2.10
N ASN A 39 12.77 -8.62 -0.88
CA ASN A 39 14.21 -8.66 -0.64
C ASN A 39 14.82 -9.91 -1.26
N ILE A 40 16.02 -9.77 -1.84
CA ILE A 40 16.75 -10.83 -2.51
C ILE A 40 17.95 -11.22 -1.68
N TYR A 41 18.07 -12.51 -1.43
CA TYR A 41 19.10 -13.09 -0.58
C TYR A 41 19.91 -14.15 -1.33
N ARG A 42 21.14 -14.33 -0.86
CA ARG A 42 21.89 -15.58 -1.04
C ARG A 42 21.46 -16.50 0.09
N GLY A 43 20.82 -17.62 -0.26
CA GLY A 43 20.37 -18.62 0.70
C GLY A 43 21.19 -19.89 0.60
N ARG A 44 21.39 -20.58 1.74
CA ARG A 44 21.95 -21.90 1.81
C ARG A 44 20.86 -22.90 2.19
N VAL A 45 20.67 -23.94 1.41
CA VAL A 45 19.69 -24.99 1.70
C VAL A 45 20.10 -25.71 2.99
N HIS A 46 19.31 -25.54 4.05
CA HIS A 46 19.55 -26.14 5.36
C HIS A 46 18.96 -27.55 5.48
N LYS A 47 17.74 -27.74 4.96
CA LYS A 47 17.02 -29.02 5.06
C LYS A 47 16.07 -29.21 3.88
N VAL A 48 16.01 -30.41 3.31
CA VAL A 48 15.05 -30.79 2.26
C VAL A 48 14.01 -31.75 2.84
N VAL A 49 12.71 -31.45 2.61
CA VAL A 49 11.58 -32.28 3.08
C VAL A 49 10.86 -32.83 1.87
N LYS A 50 11.29 -34.04 1.43
CA LYS A 50 10.79 -34.70 0.21
C LYS A 50 9.27 -34.91 0.21
N GLY A 51 8.67 -35.25 1.34
CA GLY A 51 7.23 -35.54 1.45
C GLY A 51 6.34 -34.27 1.32
N MET A 52 6.93 -33.07 1.34
CA MET A 52 6.21 -31.78 1.20
C MET A 52 6.61 -31.01 -0.06
N ASP A 53 7.50 -31.56 -0.91
CA ASP A 53 8.12 -30.82 -2.02
C ASP A 53 8.65 -29.45 -1.58
N ALA A 54 9.37 -29.42 -0.46
CA ALA A 54 9.79 -28.18 0.18
C ALA A 54 11.21 -28.28 0.78
N CYS A 55 11.84 -27.13 0.98
CA CYS A 55 13.07 -27.03 1.75
C CYS A 55 13.05 -25.83 2.68
N PHE A 56 13.92 -25.87 3.67
CA PHE A 56 14.24 -24.75 4.53
C PHE A 56 15.60 -24.19 4.13
N VAL A 57 15.68 -22.87 4.02
CA VAL A 57 16.83 -22.15 3.49
C VAL A 57 17.28 -21.12 4.53
N ASP A 58 18.54 -21.20 4.91
CA ASP A 58 19.20 -20.18 5.70
C ASP A 58 19.50 -18.97 4.82
N ILE A 59 18.99 -17.81 5.19
CA ILE A 59 19.19 -16.51 4.52
C ILE A 59 19.84 -15.47 5.43
N GLY A 60 20.32 -15.90 6.62
CA GLY A 60 20.93 -15.02 7.64
C GLY A 60 19.90 -14.38 8.58
N LEU A 61 18.67 -14.89 8.65
CA LEU A 61 17.70 -14.58 9.68
C LEU A 61 17.79 -15.57 10.83
N GLU A 62 17.17 -15.27 11.97
CA GLU A 62 17.17 -16.16 13.17
C GLU A 62 16.65 -17.57 12.84
N GLU A 63 15.62 -17.66 12.01
CA GLU A 63 15.05 -18.94 11.59
C GLU A 63 15.18 -19.17 10.08
N PRO A 64 15.47 -20.42 9.65
CA PRO A 64 15.48 -20.77 8.23
C PRO A 64 14.12 -20.57 7.59
N ALA A 65 14.09 -19.90 6.44
CA ALA A 65 12.90 -19.57 5.68
C ALA A 65 12.38 -20.77 4.86
N TYR A 66 11.08 -20.85 4.65
CA TYR A 66 10.41 -21.91 3.89
C TYR A 66 10.44 -21.64 2.39
N MET A 67 10.75 -22.65 1.57
CA MET A 67 10.67 -22.59 0.12
C MET A 67 10.02 -23.84 -0.46
N LYS A 68 9.03 -23.65 -1.34
CA LYS A 68 8.45 -24.76 -2.11
C LYS A 68 9.38 -25.12 -3.28
N ILE A 69 9.67 -26.41 -3.46
CA ILE A 69 10.44 -26.92 -4.59
C ILE A 69 9.49 -27.20 -5.75
N LYS A 70 9.77 -26.66 -6.93
CA LYS A 70 9.00 -26.95 -8.15
C LYS A 70 9.43 -28.29 -8.76
N ARG A 71 8.48 -28.99 -9.40
CA ARG A 71 8.79 -30.21 -10.15
C ARG A 71 9.92 -29.96 -11.15
N GLY A 72 10.91 -30.88 -11.18
CA GLY A 72 12.07 -30.77 -12.06
C GLY A 72 13.23 -29.89 -11.52
N GLN A 73 13.08 -29.26 -10.36
CA GLN A 73 14.19 -28.55 -9.71
C GLN A 73 14.94 -29.50 -8.76
N SER A 74 16.21 -29.78 -9.07
CA SER A 74 17.11 -30.43 -8.12
C SER A 74 17.49 -29.46 -7.01
N THR A 75 17.43 -29.91 -5.75
CA THR A 75 17.80 -29.11 -4.59
C THR A 75 18.40 -30.04 -3.54
N CYS A 76 19.67 -29.80 -3.20
CA CYS A 76 20.41 -30.56 -2.21
C CYS A 76 20.72 -29.70 -0.98
N VAL A 77 20.89 -30.35 0.17
CA VAL A 77 21.38 -29.68 1.38
C VAL A 77 22.79 -29.12 1.12
N GLY A 78 23.01 -27.89 1.51
CA GLY A 78 24.28 -27.16 1.26
C GLY A 78 24.28 -26.32 0.00
N ASP A 79 23.35 -26.51 -0.95
CA ASP A 79 23.26 -25.68 -2.16
C ASP A 79 23.13 -24.19 -1.81
N LEU A 80 23.92 -23.37 -2.51
CA LEU A 80 23.76 -21.92 -2.52
C LEU A 80 22.80 -21.53 -3.64
N ILE A 81 21.76 -20.80 -3.28
CA ILE A 81 20.69 -20.41 -4.20
C ILE A 81 20.35 -18.93 -4.06
N LEU A 82 20.06 -18.30 -5.20
CA LEU A 82 19.50 -16.95 -5.23
C LEU A 82 18.00 -17.05 -4.98
N VAL A 83 17.50 -16.37 -3.96
CA VAL A 83 16.11 -16.43 -3.53
C VAL A 83 15.54 -15.06 -3.20
N GLN A 84 14.24 -14.91 -3.37
CA GLN A 84 13.50 -13.71 -3.03
C GLN A 84 12.41 -14.03 -2.02
N ILE A 85 12.20 -13.16 -1.03
CA ILE A 85 11.09 -13.30 -0.09
C ILE A 85 9.78 -13.00 -0.83
N SER A 86 8.90 -13.99 -0.85
CA SER A 86 7.58 -13.91 -1.48
C SER A 86 6.45 -13.59 -0.50
N LYS A 87 6.62 -13.94 0.79
CA LYS A 87 5.66 -13.65 1.86
C LYS A 87 6.41 -13.47 3.18
N SER A 88 5.99 -12.49 3.98
CA SER A 88 6.44 -12.31 5.36
C SER A 88 5.95 -13.43 6.28
N ALA A 89 6.60 -13.58 7.41
CA ALA A 89 6.12 -14.42 8.51
C ALA A 89 4.74 -13.91 8.98
N LYS A 90 3.86 -14.81 9.38
CA LYS A 90 2.54 -14.46 9.95
C LYS A 90 2.10 -15.52 10.96
N GLY A 91 2.02 -15.14 12.23
CA GLY A 91 1.83 -16.09 13.35
C GLY A 91 2.95 -17.12 13.32
N ASP A 92 2.61 -18.40 13.44
CA ASP A 92 3.58 -19.53 13.43
C ASP A 92 4.16 -19.84 12.03
N LYS A 93 3.77 -19.10 10.97
CA LYS A 93 4.25 -19.35 9.61
C LYS A 93 5.54 -18.59 9.34
N ARG A 94 6.56 -19.32 8.92
CA ARG A 94 7.87 -18.78 8.53
C ARG A 94 7.80 -17.94 7.28
N VAL A 95 8.80 -17.09 7.08
CA VAL A 95 9.05 -16.37 5.84
C VAL A 95 9.08 -17.35 4.66
N SER A 96 8.41 -17.01 3.56
CA SER A 96 8.35 -17.85 2.36
C SER A 96 9.22 -17.28 1.25
N LEU A 97 9.98 -18.15 0.61
CA LEU A 97 10.91 -17.83 -0.47
C LEU A 97 10.44 -18.31 -1.83
N THR A 98 11.00 -17.73 -2.88
CA THR A 98 10.91 -18.20 -4.27
C THR A 98 12.28 -18.10 -4.95
N ARG A 99 12.56 -19.04 -5.89
CA ARG A 99 13.70 -18.93 -6.80
C ARG A 99 13.40 -18.06 -8.02
N GLU A 100 12.13 -17.75 -8.27
CA GLU A 100 11.75 -16.83 -9.33
C GLU A 100 11.98 -15.41 -8.85
N VAL A 101 13.22 -14.93 -8.98
CA VAL A 101 13.58 -13.57 -8.68
C VAL A 101 12.93 -12.64 -9.70
N SER A 102 12.25 -11.63 -9.21
CA SER A 102 11.59 -10.61 -10.02
C SER A 102 12.14 -9.21 -9.69
N ILE A 103 12.47 -8.45 -10.72
CA ILE A 103 12.93 -7.07 -10.58
C ILE A 103 11.90 -6.14 -11.19
N GLN A 104 11.40 -5.20 -10.40
CA GLN A 104 10.32 -4.29 -10.79
C GLN A 104 10.90 -3.01 -11.40
N GLY A 105 10.50 -2.73 -12.66
CA GLY A 105 10.68 -1.47 -13.34
C GLY A 105 9.42 -0.61 -13.36
N ARG A 106 9.47 0.48 -14.10
CA ARG A 106 8.33 1.36 -14.31
C ARG A 106 7.29 0.70 -15.23
N TYR A 107 7.72 0.19 -16.36
CA TYR A 107 6.87 -0.35 -17.42
C TYR A 107 6.84 -1.87 -17.46
N MET A 108 7.83 -2.53 -16.87
CA MET A 108 7.99 -3.99 -16.89
C MET A 108 8.41 -4.56 -15.54
N VAL A 109 8.13 -5.84 -15.36
CA VAL A 109 8.77 -6.69 -14.33
C VAL A 109 9.59 -7.72 -15.04
N TYR A 110 10.89 -7.79 -14.76
CA TYR A 110 11.82 -8.73 -15.34
C TYR A 110 11.96 -9.97 -14.46
N ILE A 111 11.76 -11.15 -15.04
CA ILE A 111 11.83 -12.46 -14.34
C ILE A 111 12.74 -13.38 -15.15
N PRO A 112 14.07 -13.30 -14.95
CA PRO A 112 15.05 -14.02 -15.81
C PRO A 112 14.89 -15.54 -15.86
N SER A 113 14.32 -16.13 -14.80
CA SER A 113 14.08 -17.57 -14.69
C SER A 113 12.83 -18.05 -15.44
N ASN A 114 12.10 -17.14 -16.07
CA ASN A 114 10.88 -17.43 -16.84
C ASN A 114 11.16 -17.16 -18.33
N ASP A 115 10.44 -17.84 -19.22
CA ASP A 115 10.53 -17.66 -20.68
C ASP A 115 9.29 -16.97 -21.29
N LYS A 116 8.30 -16.61 -20.44
CA LYS A 116 7.02 -16.06 -20.87
C LYS A 116 6.94 -14.56 -20.76
N ILE A 117 6.45 -13.92 -21.83
CA ILE A 117 6.03 -12.52 -21.80
C ILE A 117 4.54 -12.47 -21.53
N SER A 118 4.17 -11.79 -20.45
CA SER A 118 2.79 -11.60 -20.02
C SER A 118 2.44 -10.12 -20.04
N TYR A 119 1.19 -9.78 -20.33
CA TYR A 119 0.71 -8.41 -20.39
C TYR A 119 -0.34 -8.17 -19.31
N SER A 120 -0.35 -6.97 -18.74
CA SER A 120 -1.37 -6.57 -17.76
C SER A 120 -2.76 -6.70 -18.38
N ASN A 121 -3.70 -7.27 -17.63
CA ASN A 121 -5.09 -7.39 -18.11
C ASN A 121 -5.85 -6.07 -18.16
N LYS A 122 -5.28 -4.99 -17.65
CA LYS A 122 -5.83 -3.62 -17.75
C LYS A 122 -5.53 -2.97 -19.11
N LEU A 123 -4.61 -3.54 -19.87
CA LEU A 123 -4.30 -3.08 -21.23
C LEU A 123 -5.42 -3.49 -22.21
N THR A 124 -5.78 -2.59 -23.09
CA THR A 124 -6.71 -2.87 -24.19
C THR A 124 -6.07 -3.81 -25.21
N LYS A 125 -6.89 -4.47 -26.02
CA LYS A 125 -6.36 -5.36 -27.07
C LYS A 125 -5.46 -4.62 -28.07
N SER A 126 -5.77 -3.36 -28.40
CA SER A 126 -4.93 -2.54 -29.29
C SER A 126 -3.59 -2.18 -28.65
N GLN A 127 -3.58 -1.81 -27.37
CA GLN A 127 -2.34 -1.55 -26.63
C GLN A 127 -1.47 -2.80 -26.53
N VAL A 128 -2.06 -3.99 -26.29
CA VAL A 128 -1.30 -5.24 -26.26
C VAL A 128 -0.67 -5.56 -27.61
N LEU A 129 -1.35 -5.28 -28.74
CA LEU A 129 -0.80 -5.49 -30.09
C LEU A 129 0.37 -4.54 -30.36
N ASP A 130 0.24 -3.25 -30.03
CA ASP A 130 1.30 -2.26 -30.16
C ASP A 130 2.51 -2.62 -29.29
N LEU A 131 2.28 -3.00 -28.04
CA LEU A 131 3.34 -3.40 -27.11
C LEU A 131 4.06 -4.68 -27.56
N LYS A 132 3.36 -5.63 -28.17
CA LYS A 132 4.01 -6.83 -28.74
C LYS A 132 5.03 -6.44 -29.81
N ALA A 133 4.63 -5.58 -30.76
CA ALA A 133 5.54 -5.11 -31.81
C ALA A 133 6.75 -4.38 -31.22
N LYS A 134 6.52 -3.47 -30.26
CA LYS A 134 7.61 -2.75 -29.57
C LYS A 134 8.57 -3.68 -28.82
N ILE A 135 8.06 -4.72 -28.16
CA ILE A 135 8.91 -5.68 -27.41
C ILE A 135 9.69 -6.60 -28.33
N GLU A 136 9.12 -6.98 -29.48
CA GLU A 136 9.83 -7.70 -30.53
C GLU A 136 11.00 -6.87 -31.10
N GLU A 137 10.76 -5.58 -31.33
CA GLU A 137 11.80 -4.63 -31.80
C GLU A 137 12.93 -4.44 -30.76
N LEU A 138 12.61 -4.54 -29.46
CA LEU A 138 13.63 -4.52 -28.38
C LEU A 138 14.55 -5.75 -28.40
N GLY A 139 14.30 -6.73 -29.25
CA GLY A 139 15.11 -7.93 -29.36
C GLY A 139 15.10 -8.79 -28.09
N VAL A 140 14.03 -8.71 -27.30
CA VAL A 140 13.85 -9.55 -26.11
C VAL A 140 13.51 -10.97 -26.59
N THR A 141 14.56 -11.66 -27.08
CA THR A 141 14.45 -13.03 -27.55
C THR A 141 15.08 -13.98 -26.54
N GLY A 142 14.40 -15.11 -26.27
CA GLY A 142 14.90 -16.28 -25.54
C GLY A 142 14.97 -16.12 -24.02
N ASN A 143 14.40 -17.07 -23.28
CA ASN A 143 14.51 -17.36 -21.83
C ASN A 143 14.52 -16.16 -20.86
N ARG A 144 13.82 -15.07 -21.18
CA ARG A 144 13.74 -13.85 -20.37
C ARG A 144 12.30 -13.45 -20.20
N GLY A 145 11.68 -13.87 -19.10
CA GLY A 145 10.31 -13.53 -18.77
C GLY A 145 10.11 -12.06 -18.46
N LEU A 146 9.05 -11.51 -19.03
CA LEU A 146 8.60 -10.15 -18.75
C LEU A 146 7.12 -10.13 -18.37
N ILE A 147 6.76 -9.28 -17.42
CA ILE A 147 5.38 -8.88 -17.20
C ILE A 147 5.28 -7.41 -17.59
N VAL A 148 4.61 -7.14 -18.71
CA VAL A 148 4.38 -5.79 -19.20
C VAL A 148 3.22 -5.17 -18.43
N ARG A 149 3.47 -4.01 -17.83
CA ARG A 149 2.56 -3.34 -16.91
C ARG A 149 1.58 -2.43 -17.64
N THR A 150 0.57 -1.95 -16.92
CA THR A 150 -0.46 -1.06 -17.49
C THR A 150 0.14 0.25 -17.99
N GLU A 151 1.09 0.79 -17.26
CA GLU A 151 1.77 2.04 -17.57
C GLU A 151 2.54 1.98 -18.90
N ALA A 152 2.94 0.79 -19.33
CA ALA A 152 3.58 0.58 -20.62
C ALA A 152 2.66 0.93 -21.82
N GLY A 153 1.34 0.90 -21.63
CA GLY A 153 0.36 1.20 -22.69
C GLY A 153 0.47 2.58 -23.31
N PHE A 154 1.19 3.50 -22.66
CA PHE A 154 1.43 4.88 -23.12
C PHE A 154 2.91 5.21 -23.30
N ALA A 155 3.79 4.22 -23.10
CA ALA A 155 5.23 4.40 -23.17
C ALA A 155 5.72 4.42 -24.63
N SER A 156 6.74 5.25 -24.88
CA SER A 156 7.51 5.21 -26.13
C SER A 156 8.37 3.93 -26.18
N ILE A 157 8.89 3.61 -27.35
CA ILE A 157 9.83 2.49 -27.47
C ILE A 157 11.13 2.74 -26.70
N ASP A 158 11.57 3.99 -26.69
CA ASP A 158 12.79 4.40 -25.97
C ASP A 158 12.60 4.24 -24.46
N ASP A 159 11.43 4.66 -23.92
CA ASP A 159 11.10 4.44 -22.50
C ASP A 159 11.12 2.96 -22.12
N LEU A 160 10.56 2.10 -22.97
CA LEU A 160 10.55 0.65 -22.74
C LEU A 160 11.98 0.06 -22.82
N LYS A 161 12.80 0.55 -23.75
CA LYS A 161 14.17 0.13 -23.91
C LYS A 161 15.02 0.51 -22.71
N ASP A 162 14.87 1.72 -22.22
CA ASP A 162 15.60 2.21 -21.05
C ASP A 162 15.20 1.42 -19.79
N ASP A 163 13.91 1.21 -19.56
CA ASP A 163 13.44 0.41 -18.44
C ASP A 163 13.97 -1.02 -18.49
N PHE A 164 13.93 -1.65 -19.67
CA PHE A 164 14.46 -3.00 -19.88
C PHE A 164 15.97 -3.09 -19.62
N ASN A 165 16.76 -2.14 -20.13
CA ASN A 165 18.21 -2.11 -19.91
C ASN A 165 18.54 -1.95 -18.43
N ILE A 166 17.87 -1.04 -17.71
CA ILE A 166 18.03 -0.86 -16.26
C ILE A 166 17.74 -2.16 -15.50
N LEU A 167 16.67 -2.86 -15.89
CA LEU A 167 16.29 -4.12 -15.24
C LEU A 167 17.29 -5.24 -15.50
N ARG A 168 17.77 -5.37 -16.73
CA ARG A 168 18.80 -6.33 -17.13
C ARG A 168 20.10 -6.09 -16.37
N ASP A 169 20.62 -4.86 -16.41
CA ASP A 169 21.85 -4.49 -15.73
C ASP A 169 21.74 -4.67 -14.21
N SER A 170 20.55 -4.41 -13.65
CA SER A 170 20.27 -4.68 -12.23
C SER A 170 20.36 -6.16 -11.90
N TYR A 171 19.88 -7.04 -12.79
CA TYR A 171 19.98 -8.48 -12.61
C TYR A 171 21.41 -9.00 -12.75
N GLU A 172 22.17 -8.51 -13.73
CA GLU A 172 23.58 -8.85 -13.91
C GLU A 172 24.40 -8.54 -12.66
N ARG A 173 24.20 -7.36 -12.06
CA ARG A 173 24.82 -7.00 -10.77
C ARG A 173 24.40 -7.91 -9.63
N LEU A 174 23.14 -8.38 -9.62
CA LEU A 174 22.68 -9.36 -8.63
C LEU A 174 23.39 -10.71 -8.76
N GLU A 175 23.60 -11.17 -10.00
CA GLU A 175 24.35 -12.42 -10.26
C GLU A 175 25.83 -12.28 -9.85
N GLU A 176 26.45 -11.15 -10.13
CA GLU A 176 27.82 -10.85 -9.69
C GLU A 176 27.90 -10.85 -8.15
N SER A 177 26.98 -10.16 -7.49
CA SER A 177 26.92 -10.14 -6.02
C SER A 177 26.63 -11.50 -5.44
N PHE A 178 25.82 -12.34 -6.10
CA PHE A 178 25.58 -13.70 -5.68
C PHE A 178 26.86 -14.55 -5.73
N LYS A 179 27.67 -14.38 -6.78
CA LYS A 179 28.92 -15.14 -6.98
C LYS A 179 30.07 -14.65 -6.09
N SER A 180 30.02 -13.41 -5.57
CA SER A 180 31.11 -12.77 -4.83
C SER A 180 31.35 -13.33 -3.42
N SER A 181 30.43 -14.13 -2.86
CA SER A 181 30.54 -14.68 -1.51
C SER A 181 29.86 -16.07 -1.42
N LEU A 182 30.26 -16.84 -0.43
CA LEU A 182 29.65 -18.14 -0.10
C LEU A 182 28.75 -18.09 1.14
N SER A 183 28.70 -16.97 1.85
CA SER A 183 27.90 -16.82 3.07
C SER A 183 26.46 -16.45 2.75
N PRO A 184 25.44 -17.07 3.42
CA PRO A 184 24.06 -16.57 3.37
C PRO A 184 23.98 -15.09 3.74
N GLY A 185 23.03 -14.36 3.15
CA GLY A 185 22.82 -12.96 3.49
C GLY A 185 22.07 -12.16 2.43
N LEU A 186 21.73 -10.95 2.79
CA LEU A 186 21.02 -10.01 1.93
C LEU A 186 21.93 -9.58 0.75
N ILE A 187 21.40 -9.65 -0.47
CA ILE A 187 22.06 -9.14 -1.69
C ILE A 187 21.44 -7.82 -2.10
N LYS A 188 20.11 -7.74 -2.12
CA LYS A 188 19.40 -6.53 -2.54
C LYS A 188 18.12 -6.35 -1.73
N ARG A 189 17.91 -5.15 -1.22
CA ARG A 189 16.62 -4.76 -0.65
C ARG A 189 15.60 -4.55 -1.76
N ALA A 190 14.35 -4.90 -1.51
CA ALA A 190 13.24 -4.53 -2.36
C ALA A 190 13.11 -3.01 -2.41
N LYS A 191 12.56 -2.48 -3.50
CA LYS A 191 12.08 -1.10 -3.48
C LYS A 191 11.04 -0.96 -2.36
N GLY A 192 11.19 0.05 -1.53
CA GLY A 192 10.25 0.35 -0.48
C GLY A 192 8.84 0.62 -1.03
N GLN A 193 7.84 0.48 -0.17
CA GLN A 193 6.45 0.81 -0.54
C GLN A 193 6.34 2.27 -1.00
N ILE A 194 7.13 3.16 -0.40
CA ILE A 194 7.19 4.58 -0.71
C ILE A 194 7.73 4.83 -2.12
N GLU A 195 8.90 4.26 -2.46
CA GLU A 195 9.46 4.37 -3.81
C GLU A 195 8.48 3.85 -4.86
N THR A 196 7.85 2.72 -4.55
CA THR A 196 6.85 2.09 -5.40
C THR A 196 5.63 2.99 -5.57
N PHE A 197 5.11 3.55 -4.46
CA PHE A 197 3.96 4.45 -4.49
C PHE A 197 4.23 5.72 -5.28
N ILE A 198 5.36 6.38 -5.02
CA ILE A 198 5.77 7.58 -5.75
C ILE A 198 5.93 7.24 -7.24
N GLY A 199 6.64 6.15 -7.57
CA GLY A 199 6.88 5.73 -8.95
C GLY A 199 5.60 5.47 -9.74
N TYR A 200 4.57 4.91 -9.11
CA TYR A 200 3.27 4.67 -9.75
C TYR A 200 2.40 5.91 -9.92
N ASN A 201 2.64 6.95 -9.15
CA ASN A 201 1.77 8.12 -9.12
C ASN A 201 2.43 9.38 -9.70
N ILE A 202 3.70 9.29 -10.12
CA ILE A 202 4.37 10.33 -10.91
C ILE A 202 3.85 10.26 -12.35
N ASP A 203 3.06 11.27 -12.73
CA ASP A 203 2.58 11.52 -14.10
C ASP A 203 2.42 13.02 -14.33
N LYS A 204 2.05 13.40 -15.56
CA LYS A 204 1.89 14.81 -15.97
C LYS A 204 0.91 15.62 -15.12
N ASP A 205 -0.08 14.95 -14.51
CA ASP A 205 -1.12 15.57 -13.69
C ASP A 205 -0.69 15.79 -12.23
N LEU A 206 0.50 15.28 -11.84
CA LEU A 206 1.05 15.46 -10.50
C LEU A 206 1.53 16.90 -10.32
N GLU A 207 0.96 17.62 -9.37
CA GLU A 207 1.32 19.01 -9.04
C GLU A 207 2.41 19.10 -7.98
N ALA A 208 2.30 18.32 -6.92
CA ALA A 208 3.21 18.38 -5.80
C ALA A 208 3.38 17.04 -5.09
N ILE A 209 4.58 16.85 -4.53
CA ILE A 209 4.91 15.85 -3.52
C ILE A 209 5.27 16.62 -2.27
N VAL A 210 4.37 16.61 -1.28
CA VAL A 210 4.54 17.31 -0.01
C VAL A 210 5.11 16.33 1.01
N TYR A 211 6.16 16.74 1.72
CA TYR A 211 6.84 15.91 2.72
C TYR A 211 7.38 16.75 3.87
N PRO A 212 7.52 16.19 5.09
CA PRO A 212 8.05 16.91 6.25
C PRO A 212 9.52 17.31 6.04
N GLN A 213 9.89 18.49 6.50
CA GLN A 213 11.24 19.02 6.34
C GLN A 213 12.31 18.19 7.05
N ASP A 214 11.98 17.50 8.13
CA ASP A 214 12.87 16.60 8.89
C ASP A 214 13.26 15.31 8.15
N MET A 215 12.60 15.03 7.02
CA MET A 215 12.99 13.94 6.12
C MET A 215 14.17 14.30 5.18
N ASP A 216 14.61 15.55 5.13
CA ASP A 216 15.79 15.92 4.36
C ASP A 216 17.05 15.39 5.05
N VAL A 217 17.85 14.62 4.33
CA VAL A 217 19.18 14.19 4.80
C VAL A 217 20.17 15.32 4.54
N ASP A 218 20.68 15.92 5.60
CA ASP A 218 21.76 16.91 5.51
C ASP A 218 23.09 16.20 5.27
N PHE A 219 23.50 16.09 4.01
CA PHE A 219 24.78 15.45 3.62
C PHE A 219 26.02 16.17 4.16
N ASN A 220 25.88 17.38 4.73
CA ASN A 220 27.00 18.18 5.21
C ASN A 220 27.46 17.84 6.63
N ASN A 221 26.70 17.08 7.41
CA ASN A 221 26.98 16.89 8.83
C ASN A 221 27.66 15.58 9.20
N GLY A 222 28.18 14.78 8.25
CA GLY A 222 29.04 13.63 8.57
C GLY A 222 28.45 12.60 9.56
N ALA A 223 27.17 12.72 9.91
CA ALA A 223 26.47 11.78 10.76
C ALA A 223 26.30 10.46 9.99
N ALA A 224 26.81 9.40 10.57
CA ALA A 224 26.67 8.04 10.09
C ALA A 224 25.23 7.80 9.61
N GLU A 225 25.11 7.26 8.38
CA GLU A 225 23.85 6.84 7.77
C GLU A 225 23.01 6.07 8.80
N SER A 226 22.04 6.72 9.43
CA SER A 226 20.97 5.97 10.06
C SER A 226 20.19 5.36 8.90
N LEU A 227 20.18 4.05 8.81
CA LEU A 227 19.52 3.22 7.80
C LEU A 227 18.01 3.53 7.63
N ASP A 228 17.46 4.38 8.51
CA ASP A 228 16.03 4.70 8.59
C ASP A 228 15.66 6.04 7.94
N LYS A 229 16.62 6.90 7.56
CA LYS A 229 16.29 8.17 6.90
C LYS A 229 16.05 7.97 5.41
N LEU A 230 14.82 8.23 5.00
CA LEU A 230 14.39 8.14 3.61
C LEU A 230 14.64 9.47 2.89
N ASP A 231 15.49 9.48 1.87
CA ASP A 231 15.71 10.66 1.04
C ASP A 231 14.68 10.71 -0.11
N ILE A 232 13.60 11.49 0.08
CA ILE A 232 12.55 11.68 -0.93
C ILE A 232 13.11 12.29 -2.21
N ARG A 233 14.09 13.18 -2.10
CA ARG A 233 14.72 13.82 -3.25
C ARG A 233 15.51 12.83 -4.10
N ALA A 234 16.28 11.92 -3.46
CA ALA A 234 16.97 10.85 -4.15
C ALA A 234 16.01 9.87 -4.81
N ILE A 235 14.91 9.52 -4.16
CA ILE A 235 13.86 8.67 -4.71
C ILE A 235 13.27 9.30 -5.98
N VAL A 236 12.77 10.53 -5.90
CA VAL A 236 12.18 11.23 -7.04
C VAL A 236 13.18 11.37 -8.17
N LYS A 237 14.44 11.72 -7.86
CA LYS A 237 15.54 11.81 -8.85
C LYS A 237 15.79 10.48 -9.56
N SER A 238 15.68 9.35 -8.84
CA SER A 238 15.88 8.01 -9.42
C SER A 238 14.71 7.56 -10.32
N ILE A 239 13.52 8.11 -10.11
CA ILE A 239 12.32 7.80 -10.89
C ILE A 239 12.25 8.71 -12.12
N ASP A 240 12.24 10.03 -11.89
CA ASP A 240 12.20 11.04 -12.95
C ASP A 240 12.70 12.40 -12.42
N ARG A 241 13.84 12.83 -12.92
CA ARG A 241 14.50 14.07 -12.49
C ARG A 241 13.66 15.33 -12.76
N SER A 242 12.76 15.30 -13.75
CA SER A 242 11.94 16.46 -14.12
C SER A 242 10.95 16.84 -13.02
N TYR A 243 10.61 15.91 -12.11
CA TYR A 243 9.70 16.14 -10.99
C TYR A 243 10.35 16.70 -9.73
N LEU A 244 11.66 16.93 -9.70
CA LEU A 244 12.34 17.55 -8.56
C LEU A 244 11.78 18.94 -8.21
N GLY A 245 11.32 19.70 -9.22
CA GLY A 245 10.68 21.00 -9.02
C GLY A 245 9.28 20.95 -8.40
N ARG A 246 8.69 19.76 -8.24
CA ARG A 246 7.38 19.53 -7.62
C ARG A 246 7.46 19.07 -6.16
N LEU A 247 8.67 19.01 -5.61
CA LEU A 247 8.90 18.71 -4.21
C LEU A 247 8.59 19.93 -3.35
N VAL A 248 7.70 19.78 -2.38
CA VAL A 248 7.28 20.83 -1.45
C VAL A 248 7.57 20.37 -0.03
N ARG A 249 8.42 21.13 0.67
CA ARG A 249 8.74 20.89 2.06
C ARG A 249 7.68 21.50 2.96
N ASP A 250 7.13 20.70 3.87
CA ASP A 250 6.27 21.21 4.93
C ASP A 250 7.11 21.40 6.20
N LYS A 251 7.01 22.61 6.78
CA LYS A 251 7.69 22.90 8.04
C LYS A 251 7.05 22.14 9.21
N ASN A 252 5.75 21.91 9.15
CA ASN A 252 5.02 21.17 10.17
C ASN A 252 5.06 19.67 9.83
N PRO A 253 5.63 18.82 10.71
CA PRO A 253 5.70 17.36 10.49
C PRO A 253 4.33 16.67 10.39
N ALA A 254 3.26 17.23 11.00
CA ALA A 254 1.88 16.75 10.89
C ALA A 254 1.26 17.11 9.53
N THR A 255 1.89 16.68 8.44
CA THR A 255 1.51 17.01 7.07
C THR A 255 0.10 16.57 6.71
N PHE A 256 -0.36 15.42 7.24
CA PHE A 256 -1.72 14.94 6.99
C PHE A 256 -2.78 15.88 7.56
N SER A 257 -2.54 16.42 8.75
CA SER A 257 -3.41 17.43 9.35
C SER A 257 -3.40 18.73 8.54
N ASN A 258 -2.22 19.23 8.20
CA ASN A 258 -2.05 20.49 7.45
C ASN A 258 -2.73 20.46 6.08
N HIS A 259 -2.67 19.33 5.39
CA HIS A 259 -3.24 19.18 4.06
C HIS A 259 -4.63 18.53 4.06
N GLY A 260 -5.27 18.44 5.24
CA GLY A 260 -6.64 17.94 5.40
C GLY A 260 -6.83 16.47 5.05
N VAL A 261 -5.77 15.65 5.08
CA VAL A 261 -5.84 14.21 4.85
C VAL A 261 -6.58 13.52 5.99
N ASN A 262 -6.28 13.90 7.26
CA ASN A 262 -6.91 13.31 8.44
C ASN A 262 -8.44 13.52 8.44
N ALA A 263 -8.92 14.70 8.04
CA ALA A 263 -10.35 14.99 7.93
C ALA A 263 -11.04 14.09 6.87
N ARG A 264 -10.37 13.84 5.74
CA ARG A 264 -10.87 12.94 4.69
C ARG A 264 -10.83 11.49 5.13
N LEU A 265 -9.76 11.10 5.83
CA LEU A 265 -9.58 9.76 6.35
C LEU A 265 -10.66 9.36 7.35
N THR A 266 -11.12 10.28 8.19
CA THR A 266 -12.21 10.06 9.15
C THR A 266 -13.47 9.51 8.45
N SER A 267 -13.76 9.96 7.22
CA SER A 267 -14.90 9.46 6.45
C SER A 267 -14.75 7.98 6.06
N TYR A 268 -13.50 7.51 5.86
CA TYR A 268 -13.22 6.09 5.54
C TYR A 268 -13.12 5.21 6.79
N LEU A 269 -12.99 5.80 7.95
CA LEU A 269 -12.98 5.09 9.23
C LEU A 269 -14.41 4.91 9.78
N SER A 270 -15.37 5.76 9.36
CA SER A 270 -16.77 5.63 9.74
C SER A 270 -17.45 4.47 9.01
N ASN A 271 -18.34 3.73 9.69
CA ASN A 271 -19.17 2.73 9.05
C ASN A 271 -20.34 3.35 8.24
N LYS A 272 -20.75 4.57 8.58
CA LYS A 272 -21.82 5.30 7.89
C LYS A 272 -21.29 6.44 7.05
N ILE A 273 -21.46 6.35 5.74
CA ILE A 273 -20.98 7.32 4.77
C ILE A 273 -22.16 8.07 4.16
N ARG A 274 -22.24 9.37 4.40
CA ARG A 274 -23.31 10.25 3.88
C ARG A 274 -22.85 10.95 2.62
N LEU A 275 -23.72 11.01 1.61
CA LEU A 275 -23.51 11.74 0.38
C LEU A 275 -24.18 13.13 0.45
N ARG A 276 -23.72 14.04 -0.41
CA ARG A 276 -24.25 15.41 -0.50
C ARG A 276 -25.73 15.46 -0.87
N ASN A 277 -26.23 14.46 -1.61
CA ASN A 277 -27.63 14.35 -2.01
C ASN A 277 -28.57 13.83 -0.90
N GLY A 278 -28.02 13.54 0.29
CA GLY A 278 -28.79 13.07 1.45
C GLY A 278 -28.90 11.54 1.57
N SER A 279 -28.51 10.78 0.54
CA SER A 279 -28.41 9.33 0.63
C SER A 279 -27.17 8.91 1.45
N TYR A 280 -27.14 7.67 1.91
CA TYR A 280 -26.01 7.14 2.66
C TYR A 280 -25.87 5.63 2.50
N ILE A 281 -24.65 5.15 2.75
CA ILE A 281 -24.36 3.72 2.86
C ILE A 281 -23.88 3.39 4.27
N VAL A 282 -24.12 2.15 4.71
CA VAL A 282 -23.58 1.58 5.94
C VAL A 282 -22.73 0.38 5.56
N ILE A 283 -21.51 0.30 6.08
CA ILE A 283 -20.56 -0.78 5.79
C ILE A 283 -20.28 -1.53 7.09
N ASP A 284 -20.73 -2.77 7.17
CA ASP A 284 -20.50 -3.63 8.31
C ASP A 284 -19.63 -4.84 7.92
N LYS A 285 -18.58 -5.07 8.70
CA LYS A 285 -17.69 -6.22 8.55
C LYS A 285 -18.05 -7.28 9.56
N THR A 286 -18.31 -8.48 9.07
CA THR A 286 -18.40 -9.68 9.89
C THR A 286 -17.13 -10.53 9.72
N GLU A 287 -17.01 -11.63 10.44
CA GLU A 287 -15.90 -12.57 10.29
C GLU A 287 -15.83 -13.16 8.87
N ALA A 288 -16.97 -13.44 8.25
CA ALA A 288 -17.08 -14.16 6.98
C ALA A 288 -17.22 -13.24 5.76
N MET A 289 -17.83 -12.06 5.90
CA MET A 289 -18.17 -11.18 4.78
C MET A 289 -18.30 -9.72 5.18
N THR A 290 -18.31 -8.85 4.18
CA THR A 290 -18.67 -7.43 4.34
C THR A 290 -20.05 -7.21 3.76
N VAL A 291 -20.93 -6.52 4.49
CA VAL A 291 -22.26 -6.11 4.02
C VAL A 291 -22.27 -4.60 3.85
N ILE A 292 -22.82 -4.14 2.74
CA ILE A 292 -23.01 -2.72 2.42
C ILE A 292 -24.50 -2.48 2.20
N ASP A 293 -25.12 -1.71 3.09
CA ASP A 293 -26.53 -1.35 3.01
C ASP A 293 -26.69 0.05 2.42
N VAL A 294 -27.59 0.19 1.43
CA VAL A 294 -27.85 1.42 0.68
C VAL A 294 -29.16 2.05 1.14
N ASN A 295 -29.09 3.31 1.57
CA ASN A 295 -30.24 4.05 2.08
C ASN A 295 -30.47 5.34 1.30
N SER A 296 -31.73 5.60 0.90
CA SER A 296 -32.12 6.87 0.25
C SER A 296 -32.02 8.07 1.19
N GLY A 297 -32.17 7.85 2.50
CA GLY A 297 -32.12 8.91 3.51
C GLY A 297 -33.14 10.02 3.25
N ARG A 298 -32.64 11.27 3.17
CA ARG A 298 -33.43 12.46 2.86
C ARG A 298 -33.32 12.88 1.38
N TYR A 299 -33.02 11.95 0.49
CA TYR A 299 -32.93 12.25 -0.94
C TYR A 299 -34.28 12.73 -1.45
N ILE A 300 -34.34 13.99 -1.91
CA ILE A 300 -35.51 14.60 -2.53
C ILE A 300 -35.28 14.50 -4.05
N GLY A 301 -35.70 13.39 -4.65
CA GLY A 301 -35.53 13.14 -6.09
C GLY A 301 -36.71 13.57 -6.93
N SER A 302 -36.77 13.03 -8.16
CA SER A 302 -37.84 13.30 -9.13
C SER A 302 -39.21 12.92 -8.61
N ALA A 303 -40.28 13.47 -9.21
CA ALA A 303 -41.69 13.20 -8.85
C ALA A 303 -42.09 11.72 -8.99
N ASN A 304 -41.23 10.86 -9.57
CA ASN A 304 -41.49 9.44 -9.74
C ASN A 304 -40.55 8.61 -8.84
N TYR A 305 -41.12 7.84 -7.92
CA TYR A 305 -40.36 6.99 -6.97
C TYR A 305 -39.39 6.02 -7.67
N ALA A 306 -39.79 5.39 -8.79
CA ALA A 306 -38.97 4.43 -9.49
C ALA A 306 -37.68 5.10 -10.05
N ASN A 307 -37.80 6.29 -10.61
CA ASN A 307 -36.64 7.06 -11.10
C ASN A 307 -35.73 7.49 -9.93
N THR A 308 -36.33 7.86 -8.79
CA THR A 308 -35.59 8.20 -7.58
C THR A 308 -34.73 7.03 -7.07
N VAL A 309 -35.26 5.80 -7.08
CA VAL A 309 -34.51 4.59 -6.69
C VAL A 309 -33.32 4.35 -7.60
N ILE A 310 -33.53 4.46 -8.92
CA ILE A 310 -32.44 4.27 -9.91
C ILE A 310 -31.37 5.34 -9.73
N ASP A 311 -31.76 6.61 -9.58
CA ASP A 311 -30.84 7.72 -9.39
C ASP A 311 -29.99 7.56 -8.12
N VAL A 312 -30.60 7.12 -7.00
CA VAL A 312 -29.88 6.87 -5.75
C VAL A 312 -28.90 5.71 -5.91
N ASN A 313 -29.38 4.56 -6.40
CA ASN A 313 -28.53 3.38 -6.57
C ASN A 313 -27.33 3.66 -7.50
N MET A 314 -27.61 4.23 -8.66
CA MET A 314 -26.56 4.60 -9.63
C MET A 314 -25.60 5.66 -9.09
N GLY A 315 -26.13 6.64 -8.35
CA GLY A 315 -25.31 7.68 -7.73
C GLY A 315 -24.33 7.16 -6.67
N LEU A 316 -24.68 6.04 -6.01
CA LEU A 316 -23.86 5.44 -4.94
C LEU A 316 -22.81 4.46 -5.44
N VAL A 317 -22.91 3.94 -6.67
CA VAL A 317 -21.97 2.94 -7.21
C VAL A 317 -20.53 3.39 -7.11
N ASP A 318 -20.22 4.62 -7.50
CA ASP A 318 -18.84 5.16 -7.50
C ASP A 318 -18.29 5.31 -6.08
N GLU A 319 -19.16 5.66 -5.12
CA GLU A 319 -18.79 5.74 -3.71
C GLU A 319 -18.54 4.34 -3.13
N ILE A 320 -19.45 3.39 -3.38
CA ILE A 320 -19.29 2.00 -2.93
C ILE A 320 -17.97 1.42 -3.46
N ALA A 321 -17.69 1.58 -4.77
CA ALA A 321 -16.44 1.13 -5.37
C ALA A 321 -15.23 1.76 -4.68
N ARG A 322 -15.25 3.09 -4.43
CA ARG A 322 -14.17 3.80 -3.74
C ARG A 322 -13.96 3.28 -2.33
N GLN A 323 -15.04 3.03 -1.57
CA GLN A 323 -14.95 2.47 -0.21
C GLN A 323 -14.36 1.06 -0.23
N ILE A 324 -14.76 0.22 -1.18
CA ILE A 324 -14.20 -1.14 -1.37
C ILE A 324 -12.70 -1.06 -1.62
N LEU A 325 -12.27 -0.19 -2.52
CA LEU A 325 -10.86 -0.06 -2.92
C LEU A 325 -10.00 0.58 -1.82
N MET A 326 -10.47 1.69 -1.24
CA MET A 326 -9.73 2.42 -0.21
C MET A 326 -9.54 1.61 1.07
N ARG A 327 -10.59 0.94 1.55
CA ARG A 327 -10.52 0.12 2.77
C ARG A 327 -9.90 -1.25 2.55
N ASP A 328 -9.51 -1.59 1.31
CA ASP A 328 -9.09 -2.93 0.91
C ASP A 328 -10.08 -4.03 1.37
N LEU A 329 -11.40 -3.73 1.24
CA LEU A 329 -12.43 -4.71 1.58
C LEU A 329 -12.22 -5.96 0.74
N SER A 330 -12.16 -7.13 1.37
CA SER A 330 -11.77 -8.39 0.72
C SER A 330 -12.62 -9.55 1.21
N GLY A 331 -12.61 -10.65 0.47
CA GLY A 331 -13.49 -11.79 0.70
C GLY A 331 -14.79 -11.64 -0.06
N ILE A 332 -15.88 -12.03 0.59
CA ILE A 332 -17.23 -11.89 0.08
C ILE A 332 -17.75 -10.50 0.49
N ILE A 333 -18.26 -9.75 -0.49
CA ILE A 333 -18.88 -8.44 -0.27
C ILE A 333 -20.29 -8.50 -0.85
N ILE A 334 -21.27 -8.19 -0.03
CA ILE A 334 -22.68 -8.14 -0.39
C ILE A 334 -23.14 -6.70 -0.35
N VAL A 335 -23.78 -6.23 -1.42
CA VAL A 335 -24.37 -4.90 -1.45
C VAL A 335 -25.89 -5.01 -1.57
N ASP A 336 -26.58 -4.45 -0.59
CA ASP A 336 -28.03 -4.36 -0.54
C ASP A 336 -28.47 -3.01 -1.11
N PHE A 337 -28.82 -3.01 -2.39
CA PHE A 337 -29.33 -1.83 -3.09
C PHE A 337 -30.83 -1.69 -2.87
N ILE A 338 -31.35 -0.47 -2.97
CA ILE A 338 -32.79 -0.26 -2.94
C ILE A 338 -33.43 -1.03 -4.11
N ASP A 339 -34.52 -1.75 -3.83
CA ASP A 339 -35.17 -2.66 -4.76
C ASP A 339 -35.41 -2.07 -6.14
N MET A 340 -34.87 -2.72 -7.18
CA MET A 340 -35.07 -2.38 -8.59
C MET A 340 -35.93 -3.46 -9.26
N LYS A 341 -37.05 -3.03 -9.87
CA LYS A 341 -38.00 -3.95 -10.55
C LYS A 341 -37.54 -4.34 -11.94
N SER A 342 -36.79 -3.45 -12.63
CA SER A 342 -36.35 -3.65 -14.01
C SER A 342 -35.04 -4.43 -14.05
N GLU A 343 -35.01 -5.52 -14.81
CA GLU A 343 -33.78 -6.28 -15.07
C GLU A 343 -32.74 -5.44 -15.83
N LYS A 344 -33.20 -4.57 -16.75
CA LYS A 344 -32.32 -3.65 -17.46
C LYS A 344 -31.58 -2.71 -16.51
N ASP A 345 -32.24 -2.18 -15.50
CA ASP A 345 -31.61 -1.28 -14.54
C ASP A 345 -30.58 -2.01 -13.66
N ARG A 346 -30.85 -3.27 -13.31
CA ARG A 346 -29.90 -4.16 -12.62
C ARG A 346 -28.65 -4.42 -13.47
N GLU A 347 -28.83 -4.71 -14.77
CA GLU A 347 -27.70 -4.90 -15.69
C GLU A 347 -26.89 -3.62 -15.87
N ASP A 348 -27.55 -2.45 -15.96
CA ASP A 348 -26.88 -1.16 -16.06
C ASP A 348 -26.07 -0.86 -14.81
N LEU A 349 -26.58 -1.18 -13.63
CA LEU A 349 -25.89 -1.06 -12.36
C LEU A 349 -24.66 -1.98 -12.29
N ILE A 350 -24.81 -3.26 -12.68
CA ILE A 350 -23.67 -4.20 -12.79
C ILE A 350 -22.58 -3.66 -13.72
N ARG A 351 -22.97 -3.14 -14.90
CA ARG A 351 -22.01 -2.55 -15.84
C ARG A 351 -21.27 -1.36 -15.23
N LYS A 352 -21.99 -0.48 -14.52
CA LYS A 352 -21.38 0.66 -13.83
C LYS A 352 -20.46 0.22 -12.71
N MET A 353 -20.86 -0.76 -11.89
CA MET A 353 -20.03 -1.31 -10.81
C MET A 353 -18.75 -1.95 -11.35
N ASN A 354 -18.85 -2.75 -12.40
CA ASN A 354 -17.68 -3.34 -13.06
C ASN A 354 -16.71 -2.27 -13.59
N ARG A 355 -17.23 -1.17 -14.13
CA ARG A 355 -16.40 -0.04 -14.60
C ARG A 355 -15.71 0.65 -13.42
N ALA A 356 -16.44 0.95 -12.35
CA ALA A 356 -15.92 1.62 -11.18
C ALA A 356 -14.85 0.80 -10.44
N LEU A 357 -15.01 -0.54 -10.39
CA LEU A 357 -14.04 -1.47 -9.80
C LEU A 357 -12.94 -1.91 -10.79
N GLY A 358 -13.03 -1.51 -12.07
CA GLY A 358 -12.10 -1.93 -13.13
C GLY A 358 -10.62 -1.57 -12.83
N ALA A 359 -10.38 -0.53 -12.04
CA ALA A 359 -9.04 -0.14 -11.61
C ALA A 359 -8.33 -1.20 -10.74
N ASP A 360 -9.09 -2.07 -10.06
CA ASP A 360 -8.55 -3.16 -9.22
C ASP A 360 -8.12 -4.41 -10.02
N GLY A 361 -8.46 -4.45 -11.29
CA GLY A 361 -8.07 -5.53 -12.19
C GLY A 361 -8.66 -6.89 -11.81
N LYS A 362 -7.79 -7.94 -11.74
CA LYS A 362 -8.21 -9.32 -11.45
C LYS A 362 -8.58 -9.58 -9.99
N ASN A 363 -8.35 -8.63 -9.10
CA ASN A 363 -8.61 -8.85 -7.69
C ASN A 363 -10.09 -8.85 -7.38
N THR A 364 -10.91 -8.11 -8.13
CA THR A 364 -12.35 -7.96 -7.91
C THR A 364 -13.16 -8.59 -9.04
N LYS A 365 -14.23 -9.29 -8.66
CA LYS A 365 -15.23 -9.86 -9.57
C LYS A 365 -16.63 -9.55 -9.06
N VAL A 366 -17.46 -8.92 -9.90
CA VAL A 366 -18.91 -8.74 -9.68
C VAL A 366 -19.62 -9.94 -10.26
N HIS A 367 -20.38 -10.68 -9.44
CA HIS A 367 -21.06 -11.93 -9.84
C HIS A 367 -22.46 -11.68 -10.36
N GLY A 368 -23.12 -10.61 -9.90
CA GLY A 368 -24.49 -10.26 -10.24
C GLY A 368 -25.41 -10.25 -9.03
N PHE A 369 -26.72 -10.12 -9.29
CA PHE A 369 -27.73 -10.12 -8.24
C PHE A 369 -28.17 -11.54 -7.85
N THR A 370 -28.30 -11.79 -6.55
CA THR A 370 -28.93 -13.00 -6.01
C THR A 370 -30.43 -13.00 -6.28
N ARG A 371 -31.11 -14.12 -5.99
CA ARG A 371 -32.57 -14.21 -5.99
C ARG A 371 -33.22 -13.29 -4.95
N LEU A 372 -32.50 -12.89 -3.93
CA LEU A 372 -32.95 -11.96 -2.89
C LEU A 372 -32.71 -10.49 -3.27
N GLY A 373 -32.16 -10.19 -4.44
CA GLY A 373 -31.89 -8.83 -4.89
C GLY A 373 -30.56 -8.24 -4.39
N LEU A 374 -29.69 -9.05 -3.77
CA LEU A 374 -28.40 -8.59 -3.25
C LEU A 374 -27.32 -8.69 -4.33
N LEU A 375 -26.50 -7.65 -4.51
CA LEU A 375 -25.36 -7.69 -5.44
C LEU A 375 -24.17 -8.40 -4.79
N GLU A 376 -23.68 -9.46 -5.44
CA GLU A 376 -22.52 -10.25 -4.98
C GLU A 376 -21.23 -9.77 -5.62
N ILE A 377 -20.23 -9.51 -4.78
CA ILE A 377 -18.86 -9.16 -5.19
C ILE A 377 -17.87 -10.04 -4.45
N SER A 378 -16.87 -10.56 -5.12
CA SER A 378 -15.73 -11.22 -4.47
C SER A 378 -14.45 -10.45 -4.79
N ARG A 379 -13.61 -10.25 -3.77
CA ARG A 379 -12.34 -9.55 -3.92
C ARG A 379 -11.22 -10.25 -3.15
N ARG A 380 -10.07 -10.41 -3.80
CA ARG A 380 -8.86 -10.94 -3.16
C ARG A 380 -8.21 -9.82 -2.34
N ARG A 381 -7.74 -10.15 -1.15
CA ARG A 381 -6.95 -9.21 -0.33
C ARG A 381 -5.66 -8.85 -1.07
N SER A 382 -5.38 -7.57 -1.20
CA SER A 382 -4.15 -7.07 -1.83
C SER A 382 -3.09 -6.67 -0.81
N GLN A 383 -3.52 -6.15 0.33
CA GLN A 383 -2.65 -5.70 1.43
C GLN A 383 -3.42 -5.78 2.76
N ASP A 384 -2.76 -5.44 3.88
CA ASP A 384 -3.47 -5.27 5.15
C ASP A 384 -4.33 -4.00 5.06
N SER A 385 -5.57 -4.10 5.56
CA SER A 385 -6.48 -2.95 5.59
C SER A 385 -5.90 -1.86 6.50
N PHE A 386 -5.88 -0.61 6.04
CA PHE A 386 -5.43 0.51 6.88
C PHE A 386 -6.28 0.67 8.15
N GLU A 387 -7.52 0.18 8.16
CA GLU A 387 -8.37 0.21 9.35
C GLU A 387 -7.74 -0.52 10.53
N SER A 388 -6.97 -1.60 10.27
CA SER A 388 -6.26 -2.34 11.34
C SER A 388 -5.13 -1.53 11.99
N TYR A 389 -4.65 -0.49 11.31
CA TYR A 389 -3.70 0.45 11.90
C TYR A 389 -4.37 1.39 12.90
N TYR A 390 -5.63 1.81 12.64
CA TYR A 390 -6.35 2.78 13.46
C TYR A 390 -7.16 2.15 14.59
N TYR A 391 -7.67 0.92 14.39
CA TYR A 391 -8.54 0.23 15.35
C TYR A 391 -7.97 -1.11 15.78
N SER A 392 -8.28 -1.52 17.01
CA SER A 392 -7.97 -2.88 17.46
C SER A 392 -8.86 -3.91 16.77
N HIS A 393 -8.39 -5.16 16.70
CA HIS A 393 -9.17 -6.25 16.11
C HIS A 393 -10.46 -6.57 16.87
N GLU A 394 -10.56 -6.19 18.15
CA GLU A 394 -11.66 -6.55 19.04
C GLU A 394 -12.86 -5.61 18.91
N SER A 395 -12.64 -4.34 18.63
CA SER A 395 -13.71 -3.34 18.48
C SER A 395 -13.25 -2.09 17.73
N ARG A 396 -14.15 -1.49 16.93
CA ARG A 396 -13.92 -0.16 16.33
C ARG A 396 -13.93 0.98 17.35
N ASP A 397 -14.41 0.73 18.57
CA ASP A 397 -14.42 1.73 19.64
C ASP A 397 -13.06 1.84 20.35
N TYR A 398 -12.13 0.91 20.07
CA TYR A 398 -10.81 0.88 20.68
C TYR A 398 -9.74 1.24 19.66
N TYR A 399 -9.07 2.36 19.85
CA TYR A 399 -7.88 2.70 19.06
C TYR A 399 -6.80 1.64 19.23
N SER A 400 -6.13 1.27 18.13
CA SER A 400 -4.94 0.44 18.18
C SER A 400 -3.80 1.18 18.90
N ALA A 401 -2.81 0.44 19.37
CA ALA A 401 -1.60 1.03 19.95
C ALA A 401 -0.90 1.97 18.92
N ASN A 402 -0.93 1.63 17.63
CA ASN A 402 -0.38 2.47 16.56
C ASN A 402 -1.09 3.84 16.47
N ARG A 403 -2.43 3.86 16.54
CA ARG A 403 -3.17 5.12 16.52
C ARG A 403 -2.96 5.94 17.78
N LEU A 404 -2.80 5.27 18.93
CA LEU A 404 -2.49 5.97 20.19
C LEU A 404 -1.13 6.66 20.13
N VAL A 405 -0.12 6.02 19.52
CA VAL A 405 1.20 6.65 19.27
C VAL A 405 1.04 7.87 18.36
N ASP A 406 0.31 7.75 17.25
CA ASP A 406 0.08 8.87 16.35
C ASP A 406 -0.55 10.08 17.07
N LEU A 407 -1.54 9.84 17.95
CA LEU A 407 -2.18 10.90 18.75
C LEU A 407 -1.18 11.58 19.70
N VAL A 408 -0.31 10.80 20.33
CA VAL A 408 0.74 11.34 21.20
C VAL A 408 1.73 12.19 20.40
N GLU A 409 2.15 11.74 19.21
CA GLU A 409 3.07 12.49 18.36
C GLU A 409 2.39 13.73 17.74
N GLU A 410 1.12 13.65 17.34
CA GLU A 410 0.31 14.81 16.92
C GLU A 410 0.25 15.87 18.02
N GLU A 411 0.06 15.46 19.29
CA GLU A 411 -0.01 16.38 20.43
C GLU A 411 1.36 16.99 20.74
N ALA A 412 2.44 16.20 20.68
CA ALA A 412 3.81 16.70 20.85
C ALA A 412 4.17 17.76 19.79
N ILE A 413 3.81 17.51 18.52
CA ILE A 413 3.99 18.47 17.43
C ILE A 413 3.18 19.74 17.69
N SER A 414 1.91 19.60 18.09
CA SER A 414 1.04 20.74 18.40
C SER A 414 1.61 21.59 19.53
N HIS A 415 2.10 20.97 20.59
CA HIS A 415 2.72 21.64 21.73
C HIS A 415 3.92 22.50 21.28
N ILE A 416 4.86 21.89 20.53
CA ILE A 416 6.05 22.61 20.03
C ILE A 416 5.68 23.78 19.11
N TYR A 417 4.71 23.60 18.22
CA TYR A 417 4.31 24.65 17.27
C TYR A 417 3.52 25.78 17.94
N HIS A 418 2.83 25.50 19.07
CA HIS A 418 2.20 26.55 19.88
C HIS A 418 3.19 27.27 20.78
N ASP A 419 4.20 26.58 21.31
CA ASP A 419 5.20 27.15 22.23
C ASP A 419 6.28 28.00 21.53
N LEU A 420 6.44 27.86 20.19
CA LEU A 420 7.22 28.80 19.38
C LEU A 420 6.69 30.27 19.48
N ILE A 421 5.52 30.45 20.10
CA ILE A 421 4.88 31.77 20.36
C ILE A 421 5.08 32.23 21.82
N LYS A 422 5.57 31.33 22.70
CA LYS A 422 5.84 31.64 24.12
C LYS A 422 7.24 31.19 24.51
N ASP A 423 8.01 32.12 25.06
CA ASP A 423 9.37 31.90 25.57
C ASP A 423 9.40 31.06 26.87
N ASP A 424 8.61 30.00 27.00
CA ASP A 424 8.56 29.17 28.19
C ASP A 424 9.40 27.89 28.05
N GLU A 425 10.34 27.70 28.97
CA GLU A 425 11.29 26.58 29.10
C GLU A 425 10.64 25.23 29.51
N GLU A 426 9.32 25.09 29.54
CA GLU A 426 8.67 23.84 29.91
C GLU A 426 8.77 22.80 28.80
N LYS A 427 9.76 21.93 28.95
CA LYS A 427 9.98 20.72 28.09
C LYS A 427 9.09 19.55 28.47
N SER A 428 7.96 19.77 29.13
CA SER A 428 7.05 18.70 29.58
C SER A 428 5.67 18.85 28.94
N LEU A 429 5.18 17.75 28.35
CA LEU A 429 3.86 17.64 27.77
C LEU A 429 3.00 16.71 28.63
N VAL A 430 1.87 17.19 29.13
CA VAL A 430 0.90 16.38 29.88
C VAL A 430 -0.23 15.93 28.97
N ILE A 431 -0.40 14.61 28.83
CA ILE A 431 -1.46 14.00 28.00
C ILE A 431 -2.47 13.30 28.92
N GLU A 432 -3.72 13.74 28.89
CA GLU A 432 -4.82 13.05 29.54
C GLU A 432 -5.27 11.86 28.68
N MET A 433 -5.27 10.66 29.29
CA MET A 433 -5.61 9.43 28.57
C MET A 433 -6.39 8.46 29.45
N GLU A 434 -7.43 7.84 28.88
CA GLU A 434 -8.19 6.76 29.52
C GLU A 434 -7.23 5.63 29.96
N ALA A 435 -7.41 5.13 31.20
CA ALA A 435 -6.52 4.13 31.80
C ALA A 435 -6.33 2.86 30.93
N GLY A 436 -7.39 2.40 30.23
CA GLY A 436 -7.33 1.25 29.32
C GLY A 436 -6.45 1.51 28.10
N ARG A 437 -6.52 2.72 27.53
CA ARG A 437 -5.68 3.16 26.39
C ARG A 437 -4.21 3.28 26.81
N TYR A 438 -3.96 3.92 27.95
CA TYR A 438 -2.61 4.04 28.50
C TYR A 438 -1.94 2.68 28.71
N LYS A 439 -2.68 1.73 29.35
CA LYS A 439 -2.16 0.38 29.56
C LYS A 439 -1.78 -0.31 28.26
N ARG A 440 -2.62 -0.20 27.21
CA ARG A 440 -2.33 -0.77 25.89
C ARG A 440 -1.12 -0.11 25.25
N LEU A 441 -1.08 1.23 25.24
CA LEU A 441 0.01 2.01 24.66
C LEU A 441 1.36 1.60 25.29
N MET A 442 1.42 1.55 26.62
CA MET A 442 2.66 1.21 27.33
C MET A 442 3.05 -0.26 27.21
N ALA A 443 2.08 -1.16 27.05
CA ALA A 443 2.37 -2.59 26.84
C ALA A 443 2.97 -2.87 25.46
N GLU A 444 2.53 -2.15 24.42
CA GLU A 444 2.87 -2.47 23.05
C GLU A 444 3.91 -1.50 22.42
N LYS A 445 3.98 -0.25 22.88
CA LYS A 445 4.68 0.85 22.19
C LYS A 445 5.50 1.77 23.12
N LYS A 446 5.87 1.33 24.30
CA LYS A 446 6.66 2.14 25.24
C LYS A 446 7.96 2.70 24.64
N GLU A 447 8.67 1.90 23.85
CA GLU A 447 9.92 2.33 23.19
C GLU A 447 9.69 3.46 22.18
N VAL A 448 8.54 3.44 21.49
CA VAL A 448 8.20 4.49 20.51
C VAL A 448 7.90 5.80 21.22
N ILE A 449 7.30 5.78 22.41
CA ILE A 449 7.09 7.00 23.21
C ILE A 449 8.44 7.62 23.55
N GLY A 450 9.44 6.85 23.99
CA GLY A 450 10.80 7.34 24.22
C GLY A 450 11.42 7.96 22.95
N GLN A 451 11.18 7.38 21.77
CA GLN A 451 11.65 7.97 20.50
C GLN A 451 10.96 9.32 20.17
N ILE A 452 9.68 9.48 20.55
CA ILE A 452 8.98 10.77 20.41
C ILE A 452 9.58 11.81 21.35
N GLU A 453 9.83 11.43 22.61
CA GLU A 453 10.48 12.31 23.60
C GLU A 453 11.86 12.76 23.10
N ASP A 454 12.68 11.84 22.60
CA ASP A 454 14.01 12.12 22.05
C ASP A 454 13.93 13.01 20.79
N LYS A 455 13.00 12.70 19.87
CA LYS A 455 12.83 13.42 18.59
C LYS A 455 12.45 14.88 18.81
N TYR A 456 11.59 15.13 19.77
CA TYR A 456 11.04 16.47 20.01
C TYR A 456 11.63 17.18 21.22
N GLY A 457 12.50 16.53 21.99
CA GLY A 457 13.15 17.07 23.18
C GLY A 457 12.17 17.38 24.32
N LEU A 458 11.11 16.58 24.43
CA LEU A 458 10.05 16.71 25.42
C LEU A 458 10.06 15.56 26.42
N VAL A 459 9.51 15.77 27.60
CA VAL A 459 9.12 14.71 28.54
C VAL A 459 7.61 14.58 28.52
N ILE A 460 7.09 13.38 28.27
CA ILE A 460 5.66 13.13 28.15
C ILE A 460 5.12 12.47 29.42
N GLU A 461 4.26 13.19 30.11
CA GLU A 461 3.56 12.72 31.30
C GLU A 461 2.13 12.32 30.97
N PHE A 462 1.72 11.09 31.31
CA PHE A 462 0.35 10.64 31.12
C PHE A 462 -0.46 10.79 32.41
N ARG A 463 -1.63 11.41 32.33
CA ARG A 463 -2.60 11.48 33.42
C ARG A 463 -3.81 10.61 33.07
N PRO A 464 -4.09 9.57 33.87
CA PRO A 464 -5.27 8.76 33.66
C PRO A 464 -6.55 9.56 33.96
N VAL A 465 -7.53 9.49 33.05
CA VAL A 465 -8.87 10.08 33.17
C VAL A 465 -9.95 9.00 33.11
#